data_fcd228a541ddbb852f0dddb3da4adc08
#
_entry.id   fcd228a541ddbb852f0dddb3da4adc08
#
_cell.length_a   1.000
_cell.length_b   1.000
_cell.length_c   1.000
_cell.angle_alpha   90.00
_cell.angle_beta   90.00
_cell.angle_gamma   90.00
#
_symmetry.space_group_name_H-M   'P 1'
#
loop_
_entity.id
_entity.type
_entity.pdbx_description
1 polymer ?
#
loop_
_entity_poly.entity_id
_entity_poly.type
_entity_poly.pdbx_seq_one_letter_code
_entity_poly.pdbx_strand_id
1 'polypeptide(L)'
;MTNEQKIELCNQISENIKNKDGYLIENDKDFIKLINSKLLTFNDKIGSKYNGYWLSLFHGKDKDTDNYVIKISKNSGLPIAFYLELLNERLASHCGLSAIESKIFKYKKDSNIYGIISEDYRKFGYETIGGKDIVYKFLKETKYNVEDDSELENIDINFNINSLPVIYQALNYFFYNKVSESNINYSSLKASSTVNIIFYELIRRYIFSYLTMQKDFHLDNWEILYNEHSAYLSPMYDLELSMDESFYDERFNTSMKWSREKDVDIDQDFQEFIDYSEENKKIVINMHNVLSVNDVIMFMNDIQNRGIIIDESKKEEIIKCFSEHYDKVDTMLYGQKNTLK
;
A
#
# COMPACT_ATOMS: atom_id res chain seq x y z
N MET A 1 -24.50 11.68 -25.90
CA MET A 1 -23.89 12.59 -24.92
C MET A 1 -22.76 13.32 -25.62
N THR A 2 -22.73 14.65 -25.56
CA THR A 2 -21.64 15.47 -26.13
C THR A 2 -20.37 15.34 -25.29
N ASN A 3 -19.21 15.75 -25.83
CA ASN A 3 -17.98 15.72 -25.06
C ASN A 3 -18.03 16.63 -23.81
N GLU A 4 -18.72 17.78 -23.92
CA GLU A 4 -18.95 18.70 -22.79
C GLU A 4 -19.75 18.05 -21.67
N GLN A 5 -20.86 17.35 -22.04
CA GLN A 5 -21.66 16.61 -21.06
C GLN A 5 -20.90 15.47 -20.39
N LYS A 6 -19.92 14.88 -21.08
CA LYS A 6 -19.04 13.85 -20.52
C LYS A 6 -18.08 14.42 -19.48
N ILE A 7 -17.46 15.56 -19.81
CA ILE A 7 -16.53 16.28 -18.93
C ILE A 7 -17.27 16.72 -17.67
N GLU A 8 -18.46 17.32 -17.82
CA GLU A 8 -19.27 17.77 -16.68
C GLU A 8 -19.65 16.60 -15.76
N LEU A 9 -20.03 15.45 -16.33
CA LEU A 9 -20.34 14.24 -15.56
C LEU A 9 -19.11 13.73 -14.80
N CYS A 10 -17.93 13.71 -15.44
CA CYS A 10 -16.69 13.31 -14.81
C CYS A 10 -16.31 14.24 -13.65
N ASN A 11 -16.47 15.57 -13.84
CA ASN A 11 -16.22 16.56 -12.79
C ASN A 11 -17.15 16.37 -11.59
N GLN A 12 -18.45 16.20 -11.84
CA GLN A 12 -19.44 15.95 -10.79
C GLN A 12 -19.12 14.68 -9.98
N ILE A 13 -18.64 13.63 -10.64
CA ILE A 13 -18.27 12.38 -9.99
C ILE A 13 -16.98 12.55 -9.17
N SER A 14 -15.97 13.22 -9.73
CA SER A 14 -14.75 13.54 -9.01
C SER A 14 -15.05 14.35 -7.73
N GLU A 15 -15.89 15.38 -7.84
CA GLU A 15 -16.34 16.15 -6.67
C GLU A 15 -17.14 15.28 -5.69
N ASN A 16 -18.00 14.40 -6.15
CA ASN A 16 -18.76 13.50 -5.30
C ASN A 16 -17.86 12.48 -4.57
N ILE A 17 -16.80 11.99 -5.23
CA ILE A 17 -15.84 11.09 -4.58
C ILE A 17 -15.01 11.85 -3.53
N LYS A 18 -14.55 13.07 -3.86
CA LYS A 18 -13.71 13.88 -2.97
C LYS A 18 -14.48 14.51 -1.79
N ASN A 19 -15.71 14.93 -2.00
CA ASN A 19 -16.46 15.75 -1.04
C ASN A 19 -17.50 15.00 -0.19
N LYS A 20 -17.74 13.71 -0.43
CA LYS A 20 -18.64 12.94 0.45
C LYS A 20 -17.93 12.57 1.74
N ASP A 21 -18.49 13.00 2.86
CA ASP A 21 -18.03 12.64 4.22
C ASP A 21 -18.15 11.14 4.54
N GLY A 22 -18.82 10.36 3.68
CA GLY A 22 -19.05 8.93 3.85
C GLY A 22 -18.04 8.07 3.08
N TYR A 23 -17.76 6.87 3.59
CA TYR A 23 -16.99 5.85 2.87
C TYR A 23 -17.82 5.04 1.89
N LEU A 24 -19.15 5.13 1.95
CA LEU A 24 -20.08 4.39 1.11
C LEU A 24 -20.73 5.30 0.06
N ILE A 25 -20.55 4.95 -1.22
CA ILE A 25 -21.26 5.58 -2.34
C ILE A 25 -22.46 4.70 -2.68
N GLU A 26 -23.63 5.03 -2.13
CA GLU A 26 -24.89 4.34 -2.45
C GLU A 26 -25.72 5.15 -3.44
N ASN A 27 -26.32 4.43 -4.38
CA ASN A 27 -27.36 4.96 -5.29
C ASN A 27 -27.02 6.24 -6.05
N ASP A 28 -25.74 6.52 -6.26
CA ASP A 28 -25.36 7.63 -7.14
C ASP A 28 -25.63 7.24 -8.59
N LYS A 29 -26.74 7.78 -9.13
CA LYS A 29 -27.17 7.48 -10.50
C LYS A 29 -26.14 7.88 -11.54
N ASP A 30 -25.37 8.91 -11.27
CA ASP A 30 -24.38 9.45 -12.20
C ASP A 30 -23.10 8.62 -12.15
N PHE A 31 -22.68 8.16 -10.97
CA PHE A 31 -21.59 7.20 -10.80
C PHE A 31 -21.91 5.85 -11.50
N ILE A 32 -23.13 5.32 -11.31
CA ILE A 32 -23.57 4.09 -11.99
C ILE A 32 -23.64 4.28 -13.51
N LYS A 33 -24.12 5.45 -14.00
CA LYS A 33 -24.09 5.77 -15.43
C LYS A 33 -22.67 5.84 -15.97
N LEU A 34 -21.74 6.39 -15.20
CA LEU A 34 -20.33 6.46 -15.58
C LEU A 34 -19.73 5.07 -15.73
N ILE A 35 -19.87 4.21 -14.74
CA ILE A 35 -19.35 2.82 -14.77
C ILE A 35 -19.97 2.04 -15.96
N ASN A 36 -21.25 2.26 -16.25
CA ASN A 36 -21.95 1.61 -17.37
C ASN A 36 -21.75 2.32 -18.73
N SER A 37 -21.24 3.55 -18.73
CA SER A 37 -20.97 4.26 -19.96
C SER A 37 -19.63 3.79 -20.52
N LYS A 38 -19.56 3.37 -21.77
CA LYS A 38 -18.30 3.07 -22.47
C LYS A 38 -17.33 4.28 -22.56
N LEU A 39 -17.48 5.28 -21.70
CA LEU A 39 -16.66 6.47 -21.63
C LEU A 39 -15.36 6.24 -20.89
N LEU A 40 -15.32 5.15 -20.13
CA LEU A 40 -14.18 4.76 -19.31
C LEU A 40 -13.39 3.71 -20.07
N THR A 41 -12.11 3.93 -20.19
CA THR A 41 -11.20 2.91 -20.69
C THR A 41 -10.82 2.03 -19.50
N PHE A 42 -11.41 0.84 -19.44
CA PHE A 42 -11.06 -0.16 -18.44
C PHE A 42 -9.83 -0.93 -18.94
N ASN A 43 -8.74 -0.86 -18.22
CA ASN A 43 -7.61 -1.76 -18.41
C ASN A 43 -7.71 -2.85 -17.33
N ASP A 44 -7.72 -4.11 -17.74
CA ASP A 44 -7.68 -5.22 -16.79
C ASP A 44 -6.38 -5.16 -15.99
N LYS A 45 -6.49 -5.07 -14.68
CA LYS A 45 -5.35 -5.21 -13.79
C LYS A 45 -5.00 -6.70 -13.72
N ILE A 46 -3.89 -7.08 -14.34
CA ILE A 46 -3.40 -8.45 -14.36
C ILE A 46 -3.04 -8.88 -12.95
N GLY A 47 -3.52 -10.03 -12.50
CA GLY A 47 -3.17 -10.65 -11.23
C GLY A 47 -4.03 -10.25 -10.02
N SER A 48 -5.07 -9.45 -10.19
CA SER A 48 -5.97 -9.11 -9.09
C SER A 48 -6.89 -10.29 -8.72
N LYS A 49 -7.02 -10.55 -7.42
CA LYS A 49 -8.01 -11.48 -6.82
C LYS A 49 -9.45 -11.07 -7.15
N TYR A 50 -9.67 -9.78 -7.34
CA TYR A 50 -10.91 -9.15 -7.78
C TYR A 50 -10.75 -8.63 -9.21
N ASN A 51 -11.85 -8.37 -9.91
CA ASN A 51 -11.78 -7.66 -11.19
C ASN A 51 -11.34 -6.22 -10.91
N GLY A 52 -10.05 -5.93 -11.08
CA GLY A 52 -9.51 -4.58 -10.92
C GLY A 52 -9.48 -3.87 -12.27
N TYR A 53 -9.93 -2.63 -12.30
CA TYR A 53 -9.99 -1.80 -13.50
C TYR A 53 -9.31 -0.46 -13.25
N TRP A 54 -8.53 0.00 -14.22
CA TRP A 54 -8.04 1.39 -14.26
C TRP A 54 -9.08 2.25 -14.96
N LEU A 55 -9.48 3.31 -14.30
CA LEU A 55 -10.44 4.25 -14.80
C LEU A 55 -9.76 5.58 -15.08
N SER A 56 -9.69 6.00 -16.36
CA SER A 56 -9.20 7.31 -16.75
C SER A 56 -10.34 8.26 -16.98
N LEU A 57 -10.43 9.32 -16.21
CA LEU A 57 -11.38 10.42 -16.39
C LEU A 57 -10.64 11.59 -17.05
N PHE A 58 -11.11 12.03 -18.22
CA PHE A 58 -10.56 13.20 -18.90
C PHE A 58 -11.14 14.48 -18.32
N HIS A 59 -10.28 15.31 -17.73
CA HIS A 59 -10.62 16.69 -17.37
C HIS A 59 -10.20 17.66 -18.47
N GLY A 60 -11.16 18.22 -19.19
CA GLY A 60 -10.94 19.37 -20.06
C GLY A 60 -10.00 19.17 -21.26
N LYS A 61 -9.57 20.29 -21.85
CA LYS A 61 -8.72 20.34 -23.04
C LYS A 61 -7.25 20.03 -22.82
N ASP A 62 -6.79 20.04 -21.57
CA ASP A 62 -5.36 20.01 -21.22
C ASP A 62 -4.98 18.75 -20.46
N LYS A 63 -5.07 17.59 -21.07
CA LYS A 63 -4.38 16.34 -20.65
C LYS A 63 -4.39 15.93 -19.14
N ASP A 64 -5.06 16.68 -18.27
CA ASP A 64 -5.22 16.32 -16.87
C ASP A 64 -6.28 15.22 -16.77
N THR A 65 -5.82 14.00 -16.63
CA THR A 65 -6.68 12.84 -16.39
C THR A 65 -6.68 12.53 -14.91
N ASP A 66 -7.83 12.66 -14.23
CA ASP A 66 -8.01 12.00 -12.95
C ASP A 66 -8.17 10.50 -13.23
N ASN A 67 -7.22 9.71 -12.76
CA ASN A 67 -7.25 8.26 -12.87
C ASN A 67 -7.75 7.67 -11.56
N TYR A 68 -8.55 6.62 -11.66
CA TYR A 68 -9.06 5.89 -10.51
C TYR A 68 -8.75 4.41 -10.64
N VAL A 69 -8.45 3.78 -9.52
CA VAL A 69 -8.36 2.33 -9.40
C VAL A 69 -9.68 1.83 -8.85
N ILE A 70 -10.32 0.89 -9.55
CA ILE A 70 -11.57 0.27 -9.13
C ILE A 70 -11.35 -1.23 -9.01
N LYS A 71 -11.71 -1.80 -7.84
CA LYS A 71 -11.79 -3.24 -7.62
C LYS A 71 -13.26 -3.60 -7.40
N ILE A 72 -13.80 -4.59 -8.09
CA ILE A 72 -15.19 -5.05 -7.95
C ILE A 72 -15.20 -6.48 -7.47
N SER A 73 -15.95 -6.76 -6.40
CA SER A 73 -16.13 -8.12 -5.89
C SER A 73 -16.89 -8.98 -6.87
N LYS A 74 -16.48 -10.24 -7.01
CA LYS A 74 -17.21 -11.27 -7.79
C LYS A 74 -18.36 -11.88 -7.01
N ASN A 75 -18.33 -11.76 -5.68
CA ASN A 75 -19.30 -12.36 -4.78
C ASN A 75 -20.26 -11.30 -4.22
N SER A 76 -21.46 -11.73 -3.85
CA SER A 76 -22.41 -10.90 -3.11
C SER A 76 -21.92 -10.67 -1.67
N GLY A 77 -22.22 -9.50 -1.14
CA GLY A 77 -21.77 -9.05 0.18
C GLY A 77 -20.51 -8.19 0.12
N LEU A 78 -20.28 -7.46 1.20
CA LEU A 78 -19.05 -6.66 1.35
C LEU A 78 -17.88 -7.59 1.67
N PRO A 79 -16.84 -7.64 0.81
CA PRO A 79 -15.65 -8.42 1.12
C PRO A 79 -14.92 -7.83 2.33
N ILE A 80 -14.52 -8.70 3.26
CA ILE A 80 -13.72 -8.29 4.42
C ILE A 80 -12.42 -7.58 3.98
N ALA A 81 -11.84 -8.00 2.87
CA ALA A 81 -10.66 -7.39 2.28
C ALA A 81 -10.84 -5.88 1.99
N PHE A 82 -12.00 -5.45 1.48
CA PHE A 82 -12.28 -4.03 1.24
C PHE A 82 -12.42 -3.25 2.55
N TYR A 83 -12.99 -3.88 3.56
CA TYR A 83 -13.07 -3.28 4.89
C TYR A 83 -11.68 -3.11 5.52
N LEU A 84 -10.83 -4.14 5.43
CA LEU A 84 -9.46 -4.09 5.93
C LEU A 84 -8.60 -3.08 5.17
N GLU A 85 -8.79 -2.95 3.85
CA GLU A 85 -8.11 -1.90 3.07
C GLU A 85 -8.45 -0.50 3.61
N LEU A 86 -9.74 -0.18 3.83
CA LEU A 86 -10.16 1.09 4.44
C LEU A 86 -9.58 1.29 5.85
N LEU A 87 -9.65 0.25 6.68
CA LEU A 87 -9.14 0.32 8.05
C LEU A 87 -7.64 0.62 8.07
N ASN A 88 -6.86 -0.11 7.28
CA ASN A 88 -5.42 0.09 7.22
C ASN A 88 -5.00 1.42 6.60
N GLU A 89 -5.73 1.94 5.63
CA GLU A 89 -5.50 3.30 5.11
C GLU A 89 -5.64 4.35 6.23
N ARG A 90 -6.64 4.21 7.11
CA ARG A 90 -6.85 5.11 8.25
C ARG A 90 -5.76 4.96 9.31
N LEU A 91 -5.40 3.73 9.63
CA LEU A 91 -4.33 3.44 10.58
C LEU A 91 -2.97 3.93 10.05
N ALA A 92 -2.67 3.73 8.77
CA ALA A 92 -1.45 4.25 8.14
C ALA A 92 -1.39 5.78 8.21
N SER A 93 -2.48 6.47 7.86
CA SER A 93 -2.57 7.93 7.96
C SER A 93 -2.43 8.41 9.41
N HIS A 94 -3.00 7.69 10.38
CA HIS A 94 -2.85 7.97 11.81
C HIS A 94 -1.40 7.85 12.28
N CYS A 95 -0.67 6.87 11.74
CA CYS A 95 0.77 6.72 11.97
C CYS A 95 1.62 7.75 11.19
N GLY A 96 1.00 8.69 10.46
CA GLY A 96 1.69 9.69 9.65
C GLY A 96 2.37 9.10 8.41
N LEU A 97 1.87 7.97 7.91
CA LEU A 97 2.25 7.40 6.62
C LEU A 97 1.32 7.92 5.53
N SER A 98 1.85 8.12 4.33
CA SER A 98 1.01 8.42 3.18
C SER A 98 0.33 7.14 2.71
N ALA A 99 -1.00 7.13 2.68
CA ALA A 99 -1.81 6.05 2.13
C ALA A 99 -2.82 6.63 1.13
N ILE A 100 -3.27 5.80 0.19
CA ILE A 100 -4.40 6.18 -0.67
C ILE A 100 -5.67 6.32 0.16
N GLU A 101 -6.63 7.07 -0.35
CA GLU A 101 -7.95 7.18 0.26
C GLU A 101 -8.98 6.48 -0.60
N SER A 102 -9.48 5.37 -0.09
CA SER A 102 -10.50 4.58 -0.79
C SER A 102 -11.91 4.88 -0.31
N LYS A 103 -12.88 4.60 -1.19
CA LYS A 103 -14.30 4.58 -0.85
C LYS A 103 -14.93 3.29 -1.37
N ILE A 104 -15.86 2.75 -0.61
CA ILE A 104 -16.64 1.58 -1.02
C ILE A 104 -17.89 2.07 -1.77
N PHE A 105 -18.27 1.38 -2.82
CA PHE A 105 -19.49 1.64 -3.55
C PHE A 105 -20.31 0.38 -3.77
N LYS A 106 -21.62 0.54 -3.89
CA LYS A 106 -22.53 -0.54 -4.24
C LYS A 106 -22.73 -0.54 -5.76
N TYR A 107 -22.28 -1.59 -6.43
CA TYR A 107 -22.24 -1.64 -7.90
C TYR A 107 -23.64 -1.65 -8.53
N LYS A 108 -24.61 -2.35 -7.89
CA LYS A 108 -26.01 -2.33 -8.31
C LYS A 108 -26.90 -2.32 -7.07
N LYS A 109 -27.96 -1.52 -7.11
CA LYS A 109 -28.90 -1.34 -5.99
C LYS A 109 -29.43 -2.66 -5.43
N ASP A 110 -29.68 -3.63 -6.30
CA ASP A 110 -30.37 -4.90 -5.94
C ASP A 110 -29.42 -6.11 -5.91
N SER A 111 -28.12 -5.95 -6.17
CA SER A 111 -27.20 -7.08 -6.37
C SER A 111 -26.31 -7.43 -5.19
N ASN A 112 -26.29 -6.61 -4.14
CA ASN A 112 -25.31 -6.73 -3.03
C ASN A 112 -23.85 -6.92 -3.49
N ILE A 113 -23.50 -6.43 -4.69
CA ILE A 113 -22.13 -6.44 -5.19
C ILE A 113 -21.48 -5.11 -4.82
N TYR A 114 -20.35 -5.19 -4.15
CA TYR A 114 -19.57 -4.04 -3.71
C TYR A 114 -18.30 -3.90 -4.54
N GLY A 115 -17.82 -2.69 -4.65
CA GLY A 115 -16.52 -2.35 -5.15
C GLY A 115 -15.83 -1.35 -4.24
N ILE A 116 -14.53 -1.21 -4.43
CA ILE A 116 -13.72 -0.17 -3.81
C ILE A 116 -13.11 0.70 -4.90
N ILE A 117 -13.06 1.99 -4.68
CA ILE A 117 -12.51 2.98 -5.60
C ILE A 117 -11.56 3.89 -4.85
N SER A 118 -10.40 4.14 -5.44
CA SER A 118 -9.42 5.12 -4.97
C SER A 118 -8.92 5.97 -6.13
N GLU A 119 -8.48 7.20 -5.82
CA GLU A 119 -7.80 8.04 -6.80
C GLU A 119 -6.41 7.45 -7.12
N ASP A 120 -6.02 7.45 -8.40
CA ASP A 120 -4.65 7.07 -8.79
C ASP A 120 -3.68 8.18 -8.33
N TYR A 121 -2.70 7.81 -7.54
CA TYR A 121 -1.67 8.72 -7.03
C TYR A 121 -0.67 9.18 -8.08
N ARG A 122 -0.65 8.57 -9.27
CA ARG A 122 0.27 8.93 -10.35
C ARG A 122 -0.15 10.25 -10.98
N LYS A 123 0.64 11.28 -10.72
CA LYS A 123 0.34 12.64 -11.16
C LYS A 123 1.00 12.96 -12.50
N PHE A 124 0.35 13.84 -13.26
CA PHE A 124 0.93 14.40 -14.48
C PHE A 124 2.29 15.05 -14.20
N GLY A 125 3.26 14.81 -15.08
CA GLY A 125 4.62 15.36 -14.94
C GLY A 125 5.54 14.55 -14.03
N TYR A 126 5.09 13.40 -13.53
CA TYR A 126 5.94 12.43 -12.84
C TYR A 126 6.01 11.13 -13.62
N GLU A 127 7.21 10.57 -13.68
CA GLU A 127 7.43 9.19 -14.08
C GLU A 127 7.30 8.29 -12.86
N THR A 128 6.97 7.02 -13.08
CA THR A 128 6.89 6.02 -12.01
C THR A 128 7.81 4.86 -12.29
N ILE A 129 8.42 4.34 -11.25
CA ILE A 129 9.20 3.10 -11.32
C ILE A 129 8.87 2.22 -10.12
N GLY A 130 8.54 0.96 -10.36
CA GLY A 130 8.24 -0.02 -9.33
C GLY A 130 9.46 -0.44 -8.52
N GLY A 131 9.26 -0.81 -7.26
CA GLY A 131 10.32 -1.33 -6.41
C GLY A 131 11.00 -2.55 -7.00
N LYS A 132 10.23 -3.45 -7.61
CA LYS A 132 10.75 -4.62 -8.32
C LYS A 132 11.70 -4.24 -9.44
N ASP A 133 11.32 -3.28 -10.28
CA ASP A 133 12.15 -2.84 -11.41
C ASP A 133 13.48 -2.24 -10.93
N ILE A 134 13.45 -1.46 -9.84
CA ILE A 134 14.65 -0.87 -9.24
C ILE A 134 15.61 -1.96 -8.75
N VAL A 135 15.08 -2.94 -7.99
CA VAL A 135 15.90 -4.01 -7.40
C VAL A 135 16.44 -4.94 -8.48
N TYR A 136 15.60 -5.35 -9.44
CA TYR A 136 16.01 -6.25 -10.52
C TYR A 136 17.07 -5.61 -11.40
N LYS A 137 16.90 -4.33 -11.76
CA LYS A 137 17.90 -3.59 -12.53
C LYS A 137 19.24 -3.49 -11.79
N PHE A 138 19.22 -3.21 -10.50
CA PHE A 138 20.43 -3.20 -9.68
C PHE A 138 21.13 -4.56 -9.66
N LEU A 139 20.39 -5.65 -9.47
CA LEU A 139 20.96 -6.99 -9.44
C LEU A 139 21.55 -7.39 -10.79
N LYS A 140 20.83 -7.12 -11.88
CA LYS A 140 21.25 -7.39 -13.26
C LYS A 140 22.55 -6.68 -13.61
N GLU A 141 22.65 -5.39 -13.31
CA GLU A 141 23.78 -4.56 -13.75
C GLU A 141 25.02 -4.67 -12.82
N THR A 142 24.86 -5.12 -11.58
CA THR A 142 25.97 -5.10 -10.60
C THR A 142 26.47 -6.45 -10.14
N LYS A 143 25.58 -7.45 -10.02
CA LYS A 143 25.94 -8.71 -9.34
C LYS A 143 25.88 -9.94 -10.22
N TYR A 144 24.94 -10.00 -11.16
CA TYR A 144 24.60 -11.26 -11.83
C TYR A 144 24.85 -11.26 -13.33
N ASN A 145 25.13 -10.11 -13.94
CA ASN A 145 25.37 -9.97 -15.39
C ASN A 145 24.33 -10.73 -16.24
N VAL A 146 23.06 -10.67 -15.82
CA VAL A 146 21.94 -11.43 -16.38
C VAL A 146 21.34 -10.64 -17.53
N GLU A 147 21.05 -11.29 -18.64
CA GLU A 147 20.53 -10.61 -19.84
C GLU A 147 19.00 -10.45 -19.81
N ASP A 148 18.27 -11.34 -19.11
CA ASP A 148 16.81 -11.36 -19.08
C ASP A 148 16.27 -11.39 -17.64
N ASP A 149 15.15 -10.70 -17.37
CA ASP A 149 14.49 -10.66 -16.06
C ASP A 149 13.92 -12.03 -15.65
N SER A 150 13.54 -12.88 -16.62
CA SER A 150 13.12 -14.25 -16.38
C SER A 150 14.22 -15.15 -15.82
N GLU A 151 15.48 -14.80 -16.08
CA GLU A 151 16.64 -15.50 -15.51
C GLU A 151 16.83 -15.15 -14.04
N LEU A 152 16.49 -13.93 -13.61
CA LEU A 152 16.55 -13.53 -12.20
C LEU A 152 15.59 -14.34 -11.32
N GLU A 153 14.45 -14.72 -11.84
CA GLU A 153 13.48 -15.58 -11.13
C GLU A 153 14.00 -17.02 -10.95
N ASN A 154 14.90 -17.47 -11.82
CA ASN A 154 15.48 -18.81 -11.81
C ASN A 154 16.88 -18.87 -11.16
N ILE A 155 17.51 -17.74 -10.88
CA ILE A 155 18.78 -17.72 -10.16
C ILE A 155 18.52 -18.14 -8.72
N ASP A 156 19.28 -19.12 -8.25
CA ASP A 156 19.33 -19.47 -6.83
C ASP A 156 20.05 -18.34 -6.07
N ILE A 157 19.30 -17.27 -5.83
CA ILE A 157 19.76 -16.14 -5.03
C ILE A 157 19.73 -16.58 -3.57
N ASN A 158 20.91 -16.77 -2.97
CA ASN A 158 21.06 -17.16 -1.57
C ASN A 158 20.69 -16.05 -0.57
N PHE A 159 19.95 -15.03 -1.02
CA PHE A 159 19.50 -13.95 -0.15
C PHE A 159 18.11 -13.47 -0.56
N ASN A 160 17.41 -12.85 0.39
CA ASN A 160 16.10 -12.27 0.17
C ASN A 160 16.20 -10.95 -0.59
N ILE A 161 15.71 -10.91 -1.83
CA ILE A 161 15.68 -9.69 -2.66
C ILE A 161 14.72 -8.62 -2.11
N ASN A 162 13.71 -9.02 -1.33
CA ASN A 162 12.77 -8.14 -0.63
C ASN A 162 13.35 -7.58 0.68
N SER A 163 14.65 -7.75 0.95
CA SER A 163 15.25 -7.24 2.18
C SER A 163 15.58 -5.76 2.09
N LEU A 164 15.32 -5.02 3.18
CA LEU A 164 15.62 -3.59 3.29
C LEU A 164 17.08 -3.25 2.94
N PRO A 165 18.12 -4.01 3.35
CA PRO A 165 19.48 -3.73 2.94
C PRO A 165 19.73 -3.86 1.43
N VAL A 166 19.06 -4.79 0.74
CA VAL A 166 19.14 -4.92 -0.73
C VAL A 166 18.44 -3.76 -1.40
N ILE A 167 17.25 -3.39 -0.92
CA ILE A 167 16.49 -2.25 -1.41
C ILE A 167 17.29 -0.94 -1.25
N TYR A 168 17.95 -0.74 -0.10
CA TYR A 168 18.80 0.43 0.11
C TYR A 168 19.94 0.53 -0.91
N GLN A 169 20.61 -0.59 -1.22
CA GLN A 169 21.65 -0.64 -2.24
C GLN A 169 21.09 -0.33 -3.64
N ALA A 170 19.93 -0.89 -3.97
CA ALA A 170 19.26 -0.66 -5.25
C ALA A 170 18.80 0.79 -5.41
N LEU A 171 18.28 1.43 -4.36
CA LEU A 171 17.93 2.85 -4.35
C LEU A 171 19.17 3.73 -4.59
N ASN A 172 20.29 3.45 -3.88
CA ASN A 172 21.53 4.16 -4.10
C ASN A 172 21.99 4.01 -5.55
N TYR A 173 21.98 2.78 -6.07
CA TYR A 173 22.36 2.53 -7.47
C TYR A 173 21.48 3.31 -8.43
N PHE A 174 20.16 3.30 -8.26
CA PHE A 174 19.21 4.02 -9.09
C PHE A 174 19.50 5.53 -9.10
N PHE A 175 19.59 6.15 -7.92
CA PHE A 175 19.75 7.60 -7.83
C PHE A 175 21.15 8.11 -8.18
N TYR A 176 22.21 7.34 -7.95
CA TYR A 176 23.58 7.78 -8.29
C TYR A 176 24.00 7.46 -9.73
N ASN A 177 23.57 6.31 -10.27
CA ASN A 177 24.06 5.85 -11.57
C ASN A 177 23.06 6.10 -12.70
N LYS A 178 21.76 6.00 -12.45
CA LYS A 178 20.72 6.09 -13.50
C LYS A 178 20.08 7.47 -13.63
N VAL A 179 20.08 8.26 -12.58
CA VAL A 179 19.65 9.66 -12.64
C VAL A 179 20.49 10.46 -13.63
N SER A 180 21.78 10.18 -13.72
CA SER A 180 22.68 10.82 -14.69
C SER A 180 22.37 10.49 -16.17
N GLU A 181 21.77 9.33 -16.44
CA GLU A 181 21.39 8.92 -17.81
C GLU A 181 20.02 9.48 -18.25
N SER A 182 19.16 9.81 -17.31
CA SER A 182 17.77 10.23 -17.56
C SER A 182 17.53 11.74 -17.52
N ASN A 183 18.58 12.58 -17.67
CA ASN A 183 18.50 14.04 -17.55
C ASN A 183 18.01 14.58 -16.20
N ILE A 184 17.98 13.75 -15.17
CA ILE A 184 17.64 14.19 -13.82
C ILE A 184 18.88 14.87 -13.23
N ASN A 185 18.83 16.19 -13.10
CA ASN A 185 19.95 17.02 -12.66
C ASN A 185 20.05 17.03 -11.11
N TYR A 186 20.21 15.83 -10.50
CA TYR A 186 20.47 15.74 -9.06
C TYR A 186 21.96 15.87 -8.77
N SER A 187 22.31 16.81 -7.89
CA SER A 187 23.62 16.76 -7.25
C SER A 187 23.74 15.48 -6.41
N SER A 188 24.95 14.97 -6.21
CA SER A 188 25.21 13.79 -5.37
C SER A 188 24.63 13.92 -3.96
N LEU A 189 24.68 15.13 -3.39
CA LEU A 189 24.10 15.42 -2.07
C LEU A 189 22.56 15.29 -2.10
N LYS A 190 21.91 15.74 -3.15
CA LYS A 190 20.47 15.64 -3.31
C LYS A 190 20.04 14.18 -3.53
N ALA A 191 20.79 13.42 -4.31
CA ALA A 191 20.56 11.99 -4.50
C ALA A 191 20.61 11.24 -3.14
N SER A 192 21.66 11.47 -2.34
CA SER A 192 21.81 10.87 -1.01
C SER A 192 20.66 11.22 -0.08
N SER A 193 20.28 12.51 -0.02
CA SER A 193 19.14 12.94 0.81
C SER A 193 17.83 12.29 0.37
N THR A 194 17.60 12.17 -0.93
CA THR A 194 16.40 11.54 -1.49
C THR A 194 16.35 10.05 -1.15
N VAL A 195 17.47 9.33 -1.32
CA VAL A 195 17.57 7.91 -0.93
C VAL A 195 17.24 7.72 0.55
N ASN A 196 17.84 8.54 1.41
CA ASN A 196 17.63 8.41 2.85
C ASN A 196 16.17 8.70 3.26
N ILE A 197 15.51 9.67 2.64
CA ILE A 197 14.09 9.98 2.89
C ILE A 197 13.21 8.81 2.44
N ILE A 198 13.40 8.32 1.22
CA ILE A 198 12.62 7.21 0.69
C ILE A 198 12.86 5.94 1.52
N PHE A 199 14.10 5.65 1.86
CA PHE A 199 14.44 4.47 2.65
C PHE A 199 13.88 4.54 4.08
N TYR A 200 13.93 5.71 4.72
CA TYR A 200 13.32 5.91 6.03
C TYR A 200 11.79 5.68 5.99
N GLU A 201 11.14 6.15 4.94
CA GLU A 201 9.70 5.90 4.74
C GLU A 201 9.41 4.40 4.51
N LEU A 202 10.25 3.68 3.78
CA LEU A 202 10.14 2.22 3.61
C LEU A 202 10.32 1.48 4.95
N ILE A 203 11.27 1.90 5.79
CA ILE A 203 11.42 1.37 7.15
C ILE A 203 10.12 1.57 7.95
N ARG A 204 9.54 2.75 7.91
CA ARG A 204 8.27 3.03 8.62
C ARG A 204 7.13 2.16 8.11
N ARG A 205 7.05 1.91 6.80
CA ARG A 205 6.07 1.01 6.21
C ARG A 205 6.31 -0.45 6.58
N TYR A 206 7.56 -0.88 6.64
CA TYR A 206 7.92 -2.21 7.14
C TYR A 206 7.42 -2.41 8.58
N ILE A 207 7.68 -1.44 9.46
CA ILE A 207 7.19 -1.46 10.85
C ILE A 207 5.67 -1.50 10.89
N PHE A 208 5.01 -0.61 10.14
CA PHE A 208 3.54 -0.57 10.06
C PHE A 208 2.97 -1.89 9.57
N SER A 209 3.55 -2.48 8.53
CA SER A 209 3.12 -3.75 7.97
C SER A 209 3.25 -4.88 8.97
N TYR A 210 4.32 -4.91 9.77
CA TYR A 210 4.45 -5.86 10.86
C TYR A 210 3.41 -5.63 11.95
N LEU A 211 3.22 -4.39 12.43
CA LEU A 211 2.26 -4.05 13.48
C LEU A 211 0.81 -4.35 13.10
N THR A 212 0.46 -4.21 11.83
CA THR A 212 -0.89 -4.50 11.31
C THR A 212 -1.01 -5.88 10.70
N MET A 213 0.02 -6.71 10.81
CA MET A 213 0.05 -8.06 10.21
C MET A 213 -0.26 -8.04 8.70
N GLN A 214 0.28 -7.07 7.98
CA GLN A 214 0.12 -6.95 6.53
C GLN A 214 0.99 -7.98 5.80
N LYS A 215 0.37 -8.93 5.09
CA LYS A 215 1.06 -10.06 4.45
C LYS A 215 1.65 -9.77 3.08
N ASP A 216 1.22 -8.71 2.45
CA ASP A 216 1.46 -8.47 1.02
C ASP A 216 2.34 -7.23 0.79
N PHE A 217 3.18 -6.86 1.77
CA PHE A 217 4.09 -5.74 1.61
C PHE A 217 5.41 -6.21 0.97
N HIS A 218 5.45 -6.24 -0.37
CA HIS A 218 6.60 -6.67 -1.17
C HIS A 218 6.98 -5.63 -2.24
N LEU A 219 7.95 -5.96 -3.10
CA LEU A 219 8.50 -5.03 -4.10
C LEU A 219 7.48 -4.49 -5.10
N ASP A 220 6.39 -5.21 -5.37
CA ASP A 220 5.34 -4.76 -6.30
C ASP A 220 4.34 -3.79 -5.64
N ASN A 221 4.42 -3.59 -4.31
CA ASN A 221 3.46 -2.78 -3.54
C ASN A 221 4.00 -1.37 -3.18
N TRP A 222 5.05 -0.92 -3.86
CA TRP A 222 5.51 0.45 -3.77
C TRP A 222 6.18 0.88 -5.08
N GLU A 223 6.08 2.18 -5.35
CA GLU A 223 6.67 2.83 -6.53
C GLU A 223 7.36 4.12 -6.10
N ILE A 224 8.33 4.56 -6.88
CA ILE A 224 8.89 5.90 -6.79
C ILE A 224 8.28 6.75 -7.90
N LEU A 225 7.74 7.90 -7.53
CA LEU A 225 7.35 8.95 -8.43
C LEU A 225 8.48 9.95 -8.51
N TYR A 226 8.95 10.26 -9.72
CA TYR A 226 10.08 11.15 -9.90
C TYR A 226 9.93 12.04 -11.13
N ASN A 227 10.57 13.20 -11.08
CA ASN A 227 10.76 14.10 -12.21
C ASN A 227 12.16 14.76 -12.09
N GLU A 228 12.45 15.74 -12.92
CA GLU A 228 13.74 16.46 -12.90
C GLU A 228 14.06 17.12 -11.55
N HIS A 229 13.06 17.40 -10.72
CA HIS A 229 13.20 18.21 -9.53
C HIS A 229 13.00 17.46 -8.21
N SER A 230 12.24 16.38 -8.22
CA SER A 230 11.83 15.69 -6.99
C SER A 230 11.59 14.20 -7.21
N ALA A 231 11.74 13.44 -6.14
CA ALA A 231 11.30 12.05 -6.10
C ALA A 231 10.74 11.74 -4.71
N TYR A 232 9.70 10.93 -4.66
CA TYR A 232 9.06 10.50 -3.43
C TYR A 232 8.43 9.12 -3.60
N LEU A 233 8.19 8.45 -2.50
CA LEU A 233 7.55 7.15 -2.47
C LEU A 233 6.04 7.31 -2.75
N SER A 234 5.44 6.41 -3.53
CA SER A 234 3.98 6.35 -3.71
C SER A 234 3.27 6.27 -2.36
N PRO A 235 2.03 6.72 -2.21
CA PRO A 235 1.22 6.34 -1.07
C PRO A 235 1.14 4.81 -0.91
N MET A 236 0.86 4.31 0.30
CA MET A 236 0.57 2.88 0.51
C MET A 236 -0.75 2.52 -0.17
N TYR A 237 -0.79 1.35 -0.78
CA TYR A 237 -1.95 0.77 -1.47
C TYR A 237 -1.97 -0.74 -1.32
N ASP A 238 -3.08 -1.40 -1.71
CA ASP A 238 -3.29 -2.85 -1.61
C ASP A 238 -3.12 -3.36 -0.15
N LEU A 239 -3.78 -2.69 0.82
CA LEU A 239 -3.66 -2.96 2.25
C LEU A 239 -4.71 -3.97 2.77
N GLU A 240 -5.27 -4.79 1.90
CA GLU A 240 -6.41 -5.67 2.18
C GLU A 240 -6.07 -6.97 2.92
N LEU A 241 -4.79 -7.39 2.91
CA LEU A 241 -4.36 -8.67 3.49
C LEU A 241 -3.67 -8.47 4.84
N SER A 242 -4.46 -8.24 5.89
CA SER A 242 -3.94 -7.92 7.22
C SER A 242 -4.85 -8.42 8.33
N MET A 243 -4.40 -8.31 9.55
CA MET A 243 -5.15 -8.51 10.79
C MET A 243 -5.91 -9.85 10.86
N ASP A 244 -5.32 -10.92 10.37
CA ASP A 244 -5.86 -12.27 10.50
C ASP A 244 -4.78 -13.29 10.93
N GLU A 245 -5.19 -14.45 11.47
CA GLU A 245 -4.28 -15.49 11.98
C GLU A 245 -3.36 -16.07 10.88
N SER A 246 -3.76 -16.00 9.60
CA SER A 246 -2.96 -16.47 8.49
C SER A 246 -1.74 -15.57 8.19
N PHE A 247 -1.51 -14.52 9.01
CA PHE A 247 -0.28 -13.74 9.02
C PHE A 247 0.97 -14.61 9.19
N TYR A 248 0.88 -15.66 9.98
CA TYR A 248 1.96 -16.59 10.28
C TYR A 248 2.09 -17.77 9.31
N ASP A 249 1.32 -17.76 8.21
CA ASP A 249 1.41 -18.78 7.16
C ASP A 249 2.65 -18.60 6.25
N GLU A 250 3.03 -19.68 5.54
CA GLU A 250 4.18 -19.70 4.61
C GLU A 250 4.17 -18.60 3.54
N ARG A 251 3.01 -17.97 3.27
CA ARG A 251 2.87 -16.83 2.34
C ARG A 251 3.65 -15.58 2.78
N PHE A 252 4.08 -15.52 4.02
CA PHE A 252 4.94 -14.46 4.55
C PHE A 252 6.34 -14.42 3.93
N ASN A 253 6.76 -15.48 3.29
CA ASN A 253 8.09 -15.56 2.67
C ASN A 253 8.30 -14.53 1.54
N THR A 254 7.25 -13.91 1.03
CA THR A 254 7.31 -12.89 -0.03
C THR A 254 7.34 -11.45 0.50
N SER A 255 6.98 -11.22 1.77
CA SER A 255 6.95 -9.87 2.35
C SER A 255 8.34 -9.29 2.53
N MET A 256 8.39 -7.96 2.61
CA MET A 256 9.61 -7.23 2.90
C MET A 256 10.15 -7.61 4.29
N LYS A 257 11.45 -7.84 4.39
CA LYS A 257 12.15 -8.24 5.61
C LYS A 257 13.33 -7.32 5.90
N TRP A 258 13.77 -7.32 7.14
CA TRP A 258 15.03 -6.71 7.54
C TRP A 258 16.23 -7.59 7.14
N SER A 259 16.13 -8.89 7.40
CA SER A 259 17.20 -9.86 7.14
C SER A 259 17.38 -10.11 5.64
N ARG A 260 18.64 -10.38 5.26
CA ARG A 260 18.97 -10.88 3.92
C ARG A 260 18.72 -12.37 3.75
N GLU A 261 18.48 -13.08 4.84
CA GLU A 261 18.23 -14.52 4.79
C GLU A 261 16.79 -14.80 4.34
N LYS A 262 16.58 -15.80 3.49
CA LYS A 262 15.27 -16.14 2.94
C LYS A 262 14.33 -16.73 4.00
N ASP A 263 14.85 -17.63 4.81
CA ASP A 263 14.05 -18.52 5.66
C ASP A 263 13.93 -18.00 7.11
N VAL A 264 14.24 -16.73 7.35
CA VAL A 264 14.07 -16.14 8.68
C VAL A 264 12.59 -16.01 9.01
N ASP A 265 12.21 -16.48 10.18
CA ASP A 265 10.89 -16.27 10.76
C ASP A 265 10.61 -14.78 10.92
N ILE A 266 9.36 -14.36 10.65
CA ILE A 266 8.99 -12.94 10.63
C ILE A 266 9.17 -12.25 11.99
N ASP A 267 8.92 -12.96 13.08
CA ASP A 267 9.08 -12.41 14.43
C ASP A 267 10.55 -12.28 14.78
N GLN A 268 11.36 -13.27 14.39
CA GLN A 268 12.81 -13.21 14.53
C GLN A 268 13.36 -12.05 13.69
N ASP A 269 12.94 -11.90 12.46
CA ASP A 269 13.34 -10.81 11.57
C ASP A 269 13.04 -9.44 12.19
N PHE A 270 11.84 -9.28 12.76
CA PHE A 270 11.44 -8.04 13.39
C PHE A 270 12.18 -7.79 14.71
N GLN A 271 12.44 -8.83 15.49
CA GLN A 271 13.27 -8.72 16.70
C GLN A 271 14.71 -8.31 16.35
N GLU A 272 15.33 -8.90 15.34
CA GLU A 272 16.65 -8.51 14.85
C GLU A 272 16.68 -7.04 14.39
N PHE A 273 15.59 -6.57 13.74
CA PHE A 273 15.46 -5.16 13.38
C PHE A 273 15.43 -4.25 14.61
N ILE A 274 14.65 -4.60 15.65
CA ILE A 274 14.58 -3.83 16.91
C ILE A 274 15.94 -3.77 17.58
N ASP A 275 16.65 -4.90 17.64
CA ASP A 275 17.91 -5.04 18.36
C ASP A 275 19.11 -4.45 17.61
N TYR A 276 18.95 -4.17 16.31
CA TYR A 276 20.02 -3.64 15.46
C TYR A 276 20.52 -2.27 15.92
N SER A 277 19.63 -1.38 16.36
CA SER A 277 20.01 -0.07 16.86
C SER A 277 18.97 0.54 17.79
N GLU A 278 19.41 1.40 18.71
CA GLU A 278 18.52 2.20 19.56
C GLU A 278 17.57 3.11 18.74
N GLU A 279 17.98 3.52 17.55
CA GLU A 279 17.17 4.33 16.64
C GLU A 279 16.01 3.49 16.08
N ASN A 280 16.29 2.28 15.59
CA ASN A 280 15.26 1.36 15.12
C ASN A 280 14.23 1.08 16.21
N LYS A 281 14.71 0.76 17.40
CA LYS A 281 13.87 0.52 18.57
C LYS A 281 12.96 1.72 18.88
N LYS A 282 13.50 2.94 18.83
CA LYS A 282 12.70 4.17 19.06
C LYS A 282 11.62 4.37 18.00
N ILE A 283 11.91 4.09 16.72
CA ILE A 283 10.92 4.22 15.66
C ILE A 283 9.78 3.22 15.90
N VAL A 284 10.08 1.97 16.26
CA VAL A 284 9.07 0.97 16.58
C VAL A 284 8.24 1.40 17.79
N ILE A 285 8.86 1.82 18.90
CA ILE A 285 8.17 2.31 20.10
C ILE A 285 7.22 3.47 19.74
N ASN A 286 7.68 4.43 18.97
CA ASN A 286 6.85 5.57 18.60
C ASN A 286 5.62 5.14 17.80
N MET A 287 5.78 4.26 16.82
CA MET A 287 4.67 3.77 16.00
C MET A 287 3.74 2.86 16.79
N HIS A 288 4.27 1.97 17.62
CA HIS A 288 3.51 1.10 18.50
C HIS A 288 2.65 1.89 19.50
N ASN A 289 3.18 2.98 20.05
CA ASN A 289 2.44 3.85 20.96
C ASN A 289 1.31 4.65 20.28
N VAL A 290 1.47 4.96 19.00
CA VAL A 290 0.43 5.65 18.20
C VAL A 290 -0.64 4.67 17.74
N LEU A 291 -0.29 3.40 17.49
CA LEU A 291 -1.17 2.39 16.94
C LEU A 291 -1.63 1.42 18.04
N SER A 292 -2.53 1.87 18.89
CA SER A 292 -3.09 1.05 19.97
C SER A 292 -4.33 0.25 19.55
N VAL A 293 -4.71 -0.74 20.36
CA VAL A 293 -5.99 -1.50 20.18
C VAL A 293 -7.19 -0.54 20.20
N ASN A 294 -7.14 0.53 21.01
CA ASN A 294 -8.21 1.51 21.07
C ASN A 294 -8.32 2.32 19.76
N ASP A 295 -7.20 2.59 19.08
CA ASP A 295 -7.21 3.28 17.79
C ASP A 295 -7.86 2.40 16.72
N VAL A 296 -7.56 1.10 16.70
CA VAL A 296 -8.22 0.14 15.80
C VAL A 296 -9.73 0.14 16.04
N ILE A 297 -10.18 0.03 17.30
CA ILE A 297 -11.61 0.08 17.66
C ILE A 297 -12.25 1.41 17.26
N MET A 298 -11.54 2.52 17.48
CA MET A 298 -12.02 3.86 17.13
C MET A 298 -12.23 3.98 15.60
N PHE A 299 -11.27 3.56 14.78
CA PHE A 299 -11.43 3.61 13.34
C PHE A 299 -12.46 2.62 12.81
N MET A 300 -12.59 1.43 13.40
CA MET A 300 -13.66 0.49 13.06
C MET A 300 -15.03 1.09 13.32
N ASN A 301 -15.21 1.79 14.44
CA ASN A 301 -16.44 2.48 14.77
C ASN A 301 -16.70 3.68 13.83
N ASP A 302 -15.66 4.44 13.45
CA ASP A 302 -15.79 5.51 12.47
C ASP A 302 -16.26 4.97 11.11
N ILE A 303 -15.65 3.89 10.62
CA ILE A 303 -16.03 3.23 9.36
C ILE A 303 -17.48 2.75 9.42
N GLN A 304 -17.90 2.16 10.54
CA GLN A 304 -19.27 1.70 10.76
C GLN A 304 -20.27 2.87 10.78
N ASN A 305 -19.96 3.95 11.47
CA ASN A 305 -20.79 5.16 11.52
C ASN A 305 -20.95 5.84 10.14
N ARG A 306 -20.01 5.61 9.26
CA ARG A 306 -20.03 6.11 7.86
C ARG A 306 -20.67 5.13 6.87
N GLY A 307 -21.40 4.14 7.38
CA GLY A 307 -22.28 3.27 6.59
C GLY A 307 -21.67 1.94 6.13
N ILE A 308 -20.42 1.63 6.51
CA ILE A 308 -19.78 0.35 6.18
C ILE A 308 -19.86 -0.59 7.36
N ILE A 309 -20.76 -1.56 7.28
CA ILE A 309 -21.06 -2.50 8.37
C ILE A 309 -20.50 -3.88 8.01
N ILE A 310 -19.77 -4.48 8.93
CA ILE A 310 -19.34 -5.88 8.91
C ILE A 310 -20.02 -6.64 10.05
N ASP A 311 -20.02 -7.96 9.98
CA ASP A 311 -20.54 -8.82 11.04
C ASP A 311 -19.76 -8.61 12.34
N GLU A 312 -20.49 -8.55 13.48
CA GLU A 312 -19.87 -8.30 14.79
C GLU A 312 -18.84 -9.39 15.15
N SER A 313 -19.10 -10.65 14.75
CA SER A 313 -18.12 -11.73 14.94
C SER A 313 -16.80 -11.49 14.20
N LYS A 314 -16.84 -10.89 13.00
CA LYS A 314 -15.63 -10.52 12.25
C LYS A 314 -14.90 -9.34 12.87
N LYS A 315 -15.66 -8.40 13.44
CA LYS A 315 -15.09 -7.28 14.18
C LYS A 315 -14.34 -7.76 15.42
N GLU A 316 -14.95 -8.67 16.19
CA GLU A 316 -14.32 -9.28 17.36
C GLU A 316 -13.07 -10.08 16.99
N GLU A 317 -13.10 -10.84 15.88
CA GLU A 317 -11.95 -11.58 15.35
C GLU A 317 -10.77 -10.65 15.02
N ILE A 318 -11.00 -9.54 14.31
CA ILE A 318 -9.99 -8.54 13.96
C ILE A 318 -9.38 -7.94 15.24
N ILE A 319 -10.23 -7.50 16.18
CA ILE A 319 -9.78 -6.87 17.44
C ILE A 319 -8.94 -7.86 18.25
N LYS A 320 -9.41 -9.11 18.37
CA LYS A 320 -8.69 -10.16 19.09
C LYS A 320 -7.33 -10.41 18.46
N CYS A 321 -7.28 -10.66 17.16
CA CYS A 321 -6.05 -10.94 16.43
C CYS A 321 -5.04 -9.78 16.58
N PHE A 322 -5.51 -8.54 16.41
CA PHE A 322 -4.65 -7.36 16.59
C PHE A 322 -4.19 -7.21 18.04
N SER A 323 -5.04 -7.43 19.04
CA SER A 323 -4.68 -7.31 20.45
C SER A 323 -3.60 -8.34 20.85
N GLU A 324 -3.76 -9.59 20.43
CA GLU A 324 -2.77 -10.64 20.70
C GLU A 324 -1.40 -10.32 20.07
N HIS A 325 -1.41 -9.79 18.84
CA HIS A 325 -0.19 -9.36 18.17
C HIS A 325 0.42 -8.10 18.82
N TYR A 326 -0.40 -7.14 19.24
CA TYR A 326 0.03 -5.94 19.95
C TYR A 326 0.77 -6.29 21.25
N ASP A 327 0.22 -7.22 22.05
CA ASP A 327 0.85 -7.72 23.29
C ASP A 327 2.17 -8.45 23.01
N LYS A 328 2.27 -9.13 21.88
CA LYS A 328 3.51 -9.77 21.44
C LYS A 328 4.60 -8.73 21.16
N VAL A 329 4.26 -7.66 20.43
CA VAL A 329 5.18 -6.54 20.15
C VAL A 329 5.59 -5.84 21.45
N ASP A 330 4.67 -5.62 22.38
CA ASP A 330 4.96 -5.07 23.71
C ASP A 330 6.01 -5.93 24.44
N THR A 331 5.88 -7.25 24.31
CA THR A 331 6.85 -8.19 24.88
C THR A 331 8.24 -8.10 24.21
N MET A 332 8.30 -7.94 22.89
CA MET A 332 9.54 -7.74 22.15
C MET A 332 10.26 -6.45 22.55
N LEU A 333 9.51 -5.38 22.77
CA LEU A 333 10.05 -4.06 23.09
C LEU A 333 10.54 -3.95 24.55
N TYR A 334 9.81 -4.55 25.50
CA TYR A 334 10.00 -4.30 26.94
C TYR A 334 10.35 -5.55 27.72
N GLY A 335 10.40 -6.73 27.08
CA GLY A 335 10.54 -8.02 27.75
C GLY A 335 9.23 -8.45 28.43
N GLN A 336 9.22 -9.67 28.94
CA GLN A 336 8.07 -10.13 29.72
C GLN A 336 7.89 -9.18 30.91
N LYS A 337 6.79 -8.45 30.97
CA LYS A 337 6.37 -7.77 32.19
C LYS A 337 6.31 -8.86 33.27
N ASN A 338 7.25 -8.82 34.23
CA ASN A 338 7.11 -9.62 35.43
C ASN A 338 5.74 -9.32 36.01
N THR A 339 4.79 -10.17 35.75
CA THR A 339 3.49 -10.19 36.44
C THR A 339 3.79 -10.57 37.89
N LEU A 340 4.30 -9.59 38.65
CA LEU A 340 4.23 -9.62 40.08
C LEU A 340 2.76 -9.55 40.45
N LYS A 341 2.22 -10.75 40.77
CA LYS A 341 0.93 -10.90 41.42
C LYS A 341 0.94 -10.22 42.78
#